data_c71c2d9060a853fbb85b136c3a72720c
#
_entry.id   c71c2d9060a853fbb85b136c3a72720c
#
_cell.length_a   1.000
_cell.length_b   1.000
_cell.length_c   1.000
_cell.angle_alpha   90.00
_cell.angle_beta   90.00
_cell.angle_gamma   90.00
#
_symmetry.space_group_name_H-M   'P 1'
#
loop_
_entity.id
_entity.type
_entity.pdbx_description
1 polymer ?
#
loop_
_entity_poly.entity_id
_entity_poly.type
_entity_poly.pdbx_seq_one_letter_code
_entity_poly.pdbx_strand_id
1 'polypeptide(L)'
;QTPRNIEVQRKQELLNRIAPGLLTWYDKSRRSLPWREEPTPYRVWVSEIMLQQTRVEAVKPYFARFMERLPDIEALAEVDDDELLKLWEGLGYYSRARNLKAAAQQIVTEYGGEMPSDYRELLKLKGIGSYTAGAVSSIAFKQPNPAVDGNVLRVIARLLEDNSDISDQSVKKRVEDDLRPVMPKDRPG
;
A
#
# COMPACT_ATOMS: atom_id res chain seq x y z
N GLN A 1 32.72 20.46 -1.85
CA GLN A 1 31.49 19.65 -2.08
C GLN A 1 31.24 19.61 -3.57
N THR A 2 31.04 18.44 -4.15
CA THR A 2 30.73 18.33 -5.57
C THR A 2 29.31 18.84 -5.83
N PRO A 3 29.02 19.45 -7.01
CA PRO A 3 27.67 19.93 -7.39
C PRO A 3 26.58 18.87 -7.17
N ARG A 4 26.89 17.61 -7.41
CA ARG A 4 25.99 16.46 -7.18
C ARG A 4 25.60 16.28 -5.71
N ASN A 5 26.51 16.51 -4.77
CA ASN A 5 26.21 16.41 -3.34
C ASN A 5 25.30 17.54 -2.86
N ILE A 6 25.44 18.73 -3.42
CA ILE A 6 24.58 19.88 -3.08
C ILE A 6 23.14 19.63 -3.55
N GLU A 7 22.98 19.09 -4.74
CA GLU A 7 21.66 18.76 -5.30
C GLU A 7 20.95 17.68 -4.48
N VAL A 8 21.65 16.62 -4.09
CA VAL A 8 21.11 15.55 -3.23
C VAL A 8 20.68 16.09 -1.87
N GLN A 9 21.50 16.96 -1.25
CA GLN A 9 21.16 17.57 0.04
C GLN A 9 19.91 18.46 -0.07
N ARG A 10 19.84 19.32 -1.09
CA ARG A 10 18.69 20.18 -1.33
C ARG A 10 17.40 19.39 -1.52
N LYS A 11 17.46 18.27 -2.24
CA LYS A 11 16.35 17.36 -2.46
C LYS A 11 15.88 16.75 -1.14
N GLN A 12 16.79 16.22 -0.32
CA GLN A 12 16.46 15.64 0.97
C GLN A 12 15.89 16.67 1.95
N GLU A 13 16.42 17.89 1.99
CA GLU A 13 15.88 18.98 2.79
C GLU A 13 14.46 19.33 2.40
N LEU A 14 14.17 19.40 1.09
CA LEU A 14 12.82 19.67 0.59
C LEU A 14 11.85 18.54 1.01
N LEU A 15 12.23 17.29 0.81
CA LEU A 15 11.40 16.13 1.17
C LEU A 15 11.14 16.07 2.70
N ASN A 16 12.15 16.36 3.53
CA ASN A 16 12.00 16.42 4.99
C ASN A 16 10.96 17.49 5.45
N ARG A 17 10.79 18.55 4.70
CA ARG A 17 9.84 19.63 5.02
C ARG A 17 8.38 19.26 4.70
N ILE A 18 8.17 18.25 3.85
CA ILE A 18 6.81 17.86 3.41
C ILE A 18 6.06 17.14 4.52
N ALA A 19 6.70 16.21 5.22
CA ALA A 19 6.05 15.31 6.17
C ALA A 19 5.27 16.04 7.28
N PRO A 20 5.79 17.05 7.98
CA PRO A 20 5.03 17.75 9.03
C PRO A 20 3.77 18.44 8.51
N GLY A 21 3.87 19.13 7.36
CA GLY A 21 2.74 19.79 6.73
C GLY A 21 1.67 18.82 6.25
N LEU A 22 2.10 17.72 5.65
CA LEU A 22 1.23 16.64 5.16
C LEU A 22 0.47 15.96 6.30
N LEU A 23 1.15 15.64 7.40
CA LEU A 23 0.52 15.04 8.58
C LEU A 23 -0.51 15.98 9.22
N THR A 24 -0.18 17.26 9.36
CA THR A 24 -1.11 18.26 9.89
C THR A 24 -2.36 18.39 9.01
N TRP A 25 -2.18 18.41 7.71
CA TRP A 25 -3.29 18.42 6.75
C TRP A 25 -4.12 17.14 6.83
N TYR A 26 -3.46 15.99 6.86
CA TYR A 26 -4.13 14.68 6.93
C TYR A 26 -5.01 14.55 8.16
N ASP A 27 -4.53 14.96 9.33
CA ASP A 27 -5.29 14.90 10.58
C ASP A 27 -6.60 15.70 10.53
N LYS A 28 -6.58 16.82 9.80
CA LYS A 28 -7.76 17.68 9.62
C LYS A 28 -8.68 17.23 8.49
N SER A 29 -8.15 16.60 7.45
CA SER A 29 -8.83 16.42 6.17
C SER A 29 -9.02 14.97 5.75
N ARG A 30 -8.52 14.00 6.56
CA ARG A 30 -8.65 12.58 6.23
C ARG A 30 -10.10 12.16 6.11
N ARG A 31 -10.41 11.40 5.09
CA ARG A 31 -11.71 10.77 4.94
C ARG A 31 -11.87 9.63 5.95
N SER A 32 -13.07 9.50 6.56
CA SER A 32 -13.45 8.29 7.28
C SER A 32 -13.68 7.17 6.27
N LEU A 33 -12.91 6.10 6.39
CA LEU A 33 -12.97 4.94 5.51
C LEU A 33 -12.91 3.67 6.36
N PRO A 34 -13.71 2.62 6.07
CA PRO A 34 -13.81 1.42 6.91
C PRO A 34 -12.46 0.74 7.19
N TRP A 35 -11.55 0.74 6.23
CA TRP A 35 -10.21 0.16 6.37
C TRP A 35 -9.20 1.06 7.10
N ARG A 36 -9.58 2.32 7.43
CA ARG A 36 -8.77 3.25 8.23
C ARG A 36 -9.19 3.29 9.70
N GLU A 37 -10.40 2.83 10.01
CA GLU A 37 -10.92 2.76 11.38
C GLU A 37 -10.22 1.67 12.19
N GLU A 38 -10.02 0.51 11.58
CA GLU A 38 -9.25 -0.61 12.14
C GLU A 38 -8.19 -1.09 11.11
N PRO A 39 -7.02 -0.46 11.05
CA PRO A 39 -6.02 -0.74 10.04
C PRO A 39 -5.17 -1.98 10.38
N THR A 40 -5.80 -3.14 10.55
CA THR A 40 -5.07 -4.40 10.70
C THR A 40 -4.35 -4.76 9.39
N PRO A 41 -3.27 -5.55 9.43
CA PRO A 41 -2.55 -5.97 8.22
C PRO A 41 -3.46 -6.59 7.16
N TYR A 42 -4.39 -7.46 7.57
CA TYR A 42 -5.37 -8.09 6.70
C TYR A 42 -6.31 -7.07 6.04
N ARG A 43 -6.91 -6.17 6.82
CA ARG A 43 -7.86 -5.17 6.33
C ARG A 43 -7.18 -4.17 5.39
N VAL A 44 -5.98 -3.72 5.72
CA VAL A 44 -5.19 -2.85 4.84
C VAL A 44 -4.88 -3.56 3.54
N TRP A 45 -4.37 -4.78 3.58
CA TRP A 45 -4.04 -5.57 2.40
C TRP A 45 -5.25 -5.76 1.47
N VAL A 46 -6.38 -6.25 1.99
CA VAL A 46 -7.59 -6.46 1.19
C VAL A 46 -8.08 -5.15 0.56
N SER A 47 -8.12 -4.05 1.34
CA SER A 47 -8.55 -2.76 0.83
C SER A 47 -7.64 -2.24 -0.29
N GLU A 48 -6.33 -2.36 -0.14
CA GLU A 48 -5.37 -1.93 -1.16
C GLU A 48 -5.54 -2.71 -2.48
N ILE A 49 -5.80 -4.01 -2.40
CA ILE A 49 -6.08 -4.80 -3.60
C ILE A 49 -7.42 -4.42 -4.25
N MET A 50 -8.47 -4.20 -3.46
CA MET A 50 -9.77 -3.76 -3.99
C MET A 50 -9.70 -2.37 -4.64
N LEU A 51 -8.89 -1.47 -4.09
CA LEU A 51 -8.72 -0.10 -4.59
C LEU A 51 -7.88 -0.03 -5.88
N GLN A 52 -7.19 -1.09 -6.27
CA GLN A 52 -6.51 -1.12 -7.56
C GLN A 52 -7.53 -0.93 -8.69
N GLN A 53 -7.39 0.16 -9.44
CA GLN A 53 -8.25 0.51 -10.58
C GLN A 53 -9.76 0.64 -10.26
N THR A 54 -10.12 0.77 -8.99
CA THR A 54 -11.51 0.92 -8.54
C THR A 54 -11.64 2.13 -7.61
N ARG A 55 -12.70 2.91 -7.79
CA ARG A 55 -12.97 4.12 -6.98
C ARG A 55 -13.34 3.75 -5.55
N VAL A 56 -12.92 4.57 -4.60
CA VAL A 56 -13.17 4.39 -3.14
C VAL A 56 -14.64 4.12 -2.82
N GLU A 57 -15.56 4.92 -3.35
CA GLU A 57 -16.99 4.77 -3.07
C GLU A 57 -17.56 3.43 -3.58
N ALA A 58 -17.06 2.94 -4.71
CA ALA A 58 -17.45 1.62 -5.21
C ALA A 58 -16.91 0.48 -4.35
N VAL A 59 -15.72 0.62 -3.77
CA VAL A 59 -15.10 -0.41 -2.92
C VAL A 59 -15.78 -0.57 -1.56
N LYS A 60 -16.29 0.50 -0.96
CA LYS A 60 -16.86 0.47 0.41
C LYS A 60 -17.85 -0.68 0.65
N PRO A 61 -18.91 -0.86 -0.15
CA PRO A 61 -19.86 -1.95 0.06
C PRO A 61 -19.26 -3.34 -0.15
N TYR A 62 -18.31 -3.48 -1.08
CA TYR A 62 -17.62 -4.75 -1.30
C TYR A 62 -16.73 -5.11 -0.12
N PHE A 63 -15.98 -4.15 0.37
CA PHE A 63 -15.12 -4.35 1.54
C PHE A 63 -15.93 -4.76 2.77
N ALA A 64 -17.06 -4.12 3.02
CA ALA A 64 -17.92 -4.46 4.15
C ALA A 64 -18.42 -5.91 4.08
N ARG A 65 -18.99 -6.32 2.94
CA ARG A 65 -19.45 -7.71 2.74
C ARG A 65 -18.31 -8.72 2.79
N PHE A 66 -17.15 -8.37 2.22
CA PHE A 66 -15.97 -9.23 2.24
C PHE A 66 -15.46 -9.46 3.66
N MET A 67 -15.36 -8.42 4.48
CA MET A 67 -14.93 -8.52 5.88
C MET A 67 -15.94 -9.27 6.75
N GLU A 68 -17.23 -9.14 6.48
CA GLU A 68 -18.28 -9.89 7.18
C GLU A 68 -18.17 -11.39 6.92
N ARG A 69 -17.91 -11.77 5.67
CA ARG A 69 -17.88 -13.18 5.24
C ARG A 69 -16.52 -13.83 5.43
N LEU A 70 -15.45 -13.08 5.20
CA LEU A 70 -14.05 -13.51 5.27
C LEU A 70 -13.29 -12.56 6.21
N PRO A 71 -13.48 -12.70 7.54
CA PRO A 71 -12.97 -11.73 8.52
C PRO A 71 -11.46 -11.78 8.72
N ASP A 72 -10.80 -12.86 8.33
CA ASP A 72 -9.39 -13.13 8.56
C ASP A 72 -8.73 -13.90 7.41
N ILE A 73 -7.44 -14.12 7.55
CA ILE A 73 -6.60 -14.81 6.55
C ILE A 73 -7.02 -16.27 6.38
N GLU A 74 -7.34 -16.94 7.46
CA GLU A 74 -7.77 -18.35 7.46
C GLU A 74 -9.07 -18.51 6.68
N ALA A 75 -10.08 -17.70 6.95
CA ALA A 75 -11.34 -17.72 6.23
C ALA A 75 -11.14 -17.46 4.73
N LEU A 76 -10.25 -16.53 4.36
CA LEU A 76 -9.91 -16.24 2.96
C LEU A 76 -9.15 -17.43 2.31
N ALA A 77 -8.26 -18.08 3.05
CA ALA A 77 -7.50 -19.22 2.53
C ALA A 77 -8.41 -20.43 2.22
N GLU A 78 -9.45 -20.63 3.03
CA GLU A 78 -10.35 -21.79 2.97
C GLU A 78 -11.61 -21.57 2.12
N VAL A 79 -11.95 -20.31 1.78
CA VAL A 79 -13.17 -19.99 1.03
C VAL A 79 -13.24 -20.75 -0.29
N ASP A 80 -14.45 -21.20 -0.65
CA ASP A 80 -14.71 -21.78 -1.96
C ASP A 80 -14.48 -20.73 -3.09
N ASP A 81 -13.97 -21.20 -4.23
CA ASP A 81 -13.65 -20.29 -5.35
C ASP A 81 -14.89 -19.59 -5.91
N ASP A 82 -16.02 -20.28 -5.99
CA ASP A 82 -17.26 -19.69 -6.50
C ASP A 82 -17.79 -18.65 -5.53
N GLU A 83 -17.72 -18.91 -4.22
CA GLU A 83 -18.08 -17.93 -3.19
C GLU A 83 -17.16 -16.70 -3.23
N LEU A 84 -15.86 -16.88 -3.33
CA LEU A 84 -14.90 -15.78 -3.46
C LEU A 84 -15.19 -14.91 -4.67
N LEU A 85 -15.41 -15.52 -5.83
CA LEU A 85 -15.72 -14.81 -7.07
C LEU A 85 -17.06 -14.07 -6.98
N LYS A 86 -18.04 -14.65 -6.31
CA LYS A 86 -19.35 -13.99 -6.07
C LYS A 86 -19.20 -12.75 -5.17
N LEU A 87 -18.38 -12.81 -4.14
CA LEU A 87 -18.07 -11.65 -3.29
C LEU A 87 -17.35 -10.53 -4.06
N TRP A 88 -16.64 -10.88 -5.13
CA TRP A 88 -15.88 -9.96 -6.00
C TRP A 88 -16.64 -9.50 -7.23
N GLU A 89 -17.81 -10.07 -7.49
CA GLU A 89 -18.61 -9.82 -8.71
C GLU A 89 -18.95 -8.33 -8.84
N GLY A 90 -18.53 -7.72 -9.95
CA GLY A 90 -18.71 -6.30 -10.24
C GLY A 90 -17.47 -5.43 -10.01
N LEU A 91 -16.46 -5.90 -9.27
CA LEU A 91 -15.17 -5.18 -9.12
C LEU A 91 -14.26 -5.34 -10.36
N GLY A 92 -14.46 -6.41 -11.14
CA GLY A 92 -13.60 -6.73 -12.28
C GLY A 92 -12.22 -7.25 -11.90
N TYR A 93 -11.41 -7.57 -12.92
CA TYR A 93 -10.05 -8.07 -12.72
C TYR A 93 -9.97 -9.19 -11.66
N TYR A 94 -10.68 -10.27 -11.88
CA TYR A 94 -10.87 -11.38 -10.95
C TYR A 94 -9.58 -12.09 -10.54
N SER A 95 -8.51 -11.93 -11.30
CA SER A 95 -7.17 -12.40 -10.92
C SER A 95 -6.70 -11.83 -9.57
N ARG A 96 -7.16 -10.63 -9.21
CA ARG A 96 -6.88 -10.03 -7.89
C ARG A 96 -7.48 -10.85 -6.75
N ALA A 97 -8.74 -11.29 -6.89
CA ALA A 97 -9.39 -12.15 -5.90
C ALA A 97 -8.67 -13.50 -5.75
N ARG A 98 -8.33 -14.12 -6.88
CA ARG A 98 -7.58 -15.38 -6.86
C ARG A 98 -6.19 -15.25 -6.25
N ASN A 99 -5.50 -14.14 -6.54
CA ASN A 99 -4.20 -13.84 -5.92
C ASN A 99 -4.32 -13.60 -4.42
N LEU A 100 -5.39 -12.93 -3.95
CA LEU A 100 -5.67 -12.76 -2.51
C LEU A 100 -5.78 -14.12 -1.82
N LYS A 101 -6.60 -15.04 -2.35
CA LYS A 101 -6.74 -16.39 -1.79
C LYS A 101 -5.42 -17.15 -1.82
N ALA A 102 -4.71 -17.13 -2.94
CA ALA A 102 -3.42 -17.81 -3.05
C ALA A 102 -2.39 -17.27 -2.04
N ALA A 103 -2.33 -15.94 -1.86
CA ALA A 103 -1.46 -15.34 -0.84
C ALA A 103 -1.92 -15.69 0.58
N ALA A 104 -3.23 -15.74 0.86
CA ALA A 104 -3.75 -16.17 2.15
C ALA A 104 -3.32 -17.63 2.46
N GLN A 105 -3.38 -18.52 1.47
CA GLN A 105 -2.89 -19.89 1.59
C GLN A 105 -1.38 -19.94 1.85
N GLN A 106 -0.58 -19.10 1.19
CA GLN A 106 0.85 -18.98 1.48
C GLN A 106 1.07 -18.52 2.93
N ILE A 107 0.31 -17.53 3.41
CA ILE A 107 0.46 -17.01 4.78
C ILE A 107 0.12 -18.09 5.80
N VAL A 108 -0.95 -18.86 5.59
CA VAL A 108 -1.30 -19.97 6.48
C VAL A 108 -0.20 -21.04 6.49
N THR A 109 0.32 -21.41 5.32
CA THR A 109 1.28 -22.51 5.18
C THR A 109 2.70 -22.14 5.63
N GLU A 110 3.16 -20.93 5.27
CA GLU A 110 4.55 -20.52 5.45
C GLU A 110 4.77 -19.64 6.67
N TYR A 111 3.73 -18.93 7.15
CA TYR A 111 3.80 -17.97 8.25
C TYR A 111 2.80 -18.24 9.39
N GLY A 112 2.21 -19.44 9.42
CA GLY A 112 1.31 -19.85 10.51
C GLY A 112 0.02 -19.03 10.63
N GLY A 113 -0.47 -18.47 9.53
CA GLY A 113 -1.69 -17.66 9.51
C GLY A 113 -1.49 -16.18 9.85
N GLU A 114 -0.28 -15.76 10.23
CA GLU A 114 0.03 -14.37 10.54
C GLU A 114 0.73 -13.68 9.36
N MET A 115 0.24 -12.50 8.99
CA MET A 115 0.86 -11.71 7.92
C MET A 115 2.29 -11.32 8.32
N PRO A 116 3.31 -11.61 7.48
CA PRO A 116 4.68 -11.23 7.79
C PRO A 116 4.83 -9.71 7.84
N SER A 117 5.57 -9.21 8.84
CA SER A 117 5.82 -7.77 8.98
C SER A 117 7.01 -7.28 8.16
N ASP A 118 7.92 -8.17 7.77
CA ASP A 118 9.09 -7.81 6.94
C ASP A 118 8.65 -7.47 5.51
N TYR A 119 9.11 -6.32 5.01
CA TYR A 119 8.77 -5.84 3.66
C TYR A 119 9.18 -6.81 2.55
N ARG A 120 10.32 -7.50 2.71
CA ARG A 120 10.82 -8.45 1.71
C ARG A 120 10.00 -9.74 1.71
N GLU A 121 9.52 -10.16 2.88
CA GLU A 121 8.61 -11.31 2.99
C GLU A 121 7.24 -10.97 2.38
N LEU A 122 6.71 -9.77 2.60
CA LEU A 122 5.48 -9.30 1.94
C LEU A 122 5.58 -9.37 0.41
N LEU A 123 6.73 -9.01 -0.17
CA LEU A 123 6.95 -9.07 -1.62
C LEU A 123 6.94 -10.49 -2.22
N LYS A 124 7.12 -11.52 -1.41
CA LYS A 124 7.05 -12.93 -1.85
C LYS A 124 5.62 -13.44 -2.00
N LEU A 125 4.66 -12.75 -1.39
CA LEU A 125 3.26 -13.13 -1.42
C LEU A 125 2.62 -12.87 -2.79
N LYS A 126 1.77 -13.79 -3.23
CA LYS A 126 1.11 -13.72 -4.54
C LYS A 126 0.31 -12.42 -4.69
N GLY A 127 0.59 -11.67 -5.76
CA GLY A 127 -0.13 -10.44 -6.08
C GLY A 127 0.24 -9.21 -5.23
N ILE A 128 1.25 -9.31 -4.35
CA ILE A 128 1.77 -8.17 -3.59
C ILE A 128 3.01 -7.60 -4.28
N GLY A 129 2.87 -6.39 -4.81
CA GLY A 129 3.98 -5.61 -5.35
C GLY A 129 4.52 -4.58 -4.35
N SER A 130 5.50 -3.76 -4.79
CA SER A 130 6.17 -2.76 -3.94
C SER A 130 5.20 -1.76 -3.30
N TYR A 131 4.17 -1.33 -4.04
CA TYR A 131 3.14 -0.43 -3.50
C TYR A 131 2.36 -1.07 -2.35
N THR A 132 1.77 -2.25 -2.58
CA THR A 132 0.97 -2.95 -1.56
C THR A 132 1.81 -3.34 -0.36
N ALA A 133 3.03 -3.84 -0.57
CA ALA A 133 3.97 -4.14 0.51
C ALA A 133 4.32 -2.89 1.32
N GLY A 134 4.55 -1.76 0.66
CA GLY A 134 4.80 -0.47 1.32
C GLY A 134 3.59 0.00 2.14
N ALA A 135 2.37 -0.10 1.60
CA ALA A 135 1.15 0.28 2.29
C ALA A 135 0.89 -0.58 3.53
N VAL A 136 0.95 -1.90 3.41
CA VAL A 136 0.77 -2.82 4.55
C VAL A 136 1.85 -2.57 5.61
N SER A 137 3.11 -2.50 5.18
CA SER A 137 4.26 -2.30 6.07
C SER A 137 4.18 -0.96 6.83
N SER A 138 3.84 0.14 6.16
CA SER A 138 3.80 1.46 6.79
C SER A 138 2.54 1.69 7.60
N ILE A 139 1.37 1.31 7.09
CA ILE A 139 0.09 1.59 7.74
C ILE A 139 -0.16 0.64 8.91
N ALA A 140 0.00 -0.67 8.70
CA ALA A 140 -0.31 -1.68 9.71
C ALA A 140 0.87 -1.96 10.65
N PHE A 141 2.09 -2.10 10.11
CA PHE A 141 3.28 -2.47 10.88
C PHE A 141 4.15 -1.28 11.31
N LYS A 142 3.78 -0.05 10.94
CA LYS A 142 4.50 1.18 11.33
C LYS A 142 5.98 1.19 10.93
N GLN A 143 6.30 0.55 9.82
CA GLN A 143 7.66 0.53 9.28
C GLN A 143 7.82 1.60 8.19
N PRO A 144 8.97 2.26 8.06
CA PRO A 144 9.17 3.37 7.11
C PRO A 144 9.45 2.85 5.69
N ASN A 145 8.50 2.10 5.14
CA ASN A 145 8.54 1.64 3.76
C ASN A 145 7.52 2.41 2.91
N PRO A 146 7.96 3.17 1.91
CA PRO A 146 7.07 3.99 1.12
C PRO A 146 6.15 3.16 0.21
N ALA A 147 4.90 3.62 0.07
CA ALA A 147 3.94 3.11 -0.90
C ALA A 147 3.87 4.09 -2.08
N VAL A 148 4.56 3.80 -3.17
CA VAL A 148 4.67 4.69 -4.32
C VAL A 148 3.80 4.22 -5.46
N ASP A 149 2.72 4.95 -5.72
CA ASP A 149 1.84 4.79 -6.87
C ASP A 149 2.00 5.95 -7.87
N GLY A 150 1.22 5.95 -8.94
CA GLY A 150 1.24 7.03 -9.93
C GLY A 150 0.86 8.40 -9.37
N ASN A 151 0.08 8.47 -8.27
CA ASN A 151 -0.25 9.74 -7.63
C ASN A 151 0.95 10.29 -6.87
N VAL A 152 1.61 9.46 -6.08
CA VAL A 152 2.84 9.82 -5.37
C VAL A 152 3.91 10.25 -6.35
N LEU A 153 4.13 9.50 -7.43
CA LEU A 153 5.10 9.86 -8.48
C LEU A 153 4.82 11.25 -9.06
N ARG A 154 3.56 11.55 -9.41
CA ARG A 154 3.19 12.87 -9.93
C ARG A 154 3.42 14.01 -8.93
N VAL A 155 3.08 13.78 -7.66
CA VAL A 155 3.28 14.79 -6.60
C VAL A 155 4.77 15.04 -6.40
N ILE A 156 5.57 13.99 -6.23
CA ILE A 156 7.01 14.11 -6.01
C ILE A 156 7.72 14.74 -7.20
N ALA A 157 7.37 14.33 -8.43
CA ALA A 157 7.94 14.92 -9.64
C ALA A 157 7.70 16.44 -9.70
N ARG A 158 6.49 16.90 -9.36
CA ARG A 158 6.17 18.35 -9.31
C ARG A 158 6.93 19.08 -8.22
N LEU A 159 7.04 18.50 -7.03
CA LEU A 159 7.74 19.10 -5.89
C LEU A 159 9.25 19.22 -6.13
N LEU A 160 9.82 18.27 -6.85
CA LEU A 160 11.26 18.23 -7.14
C LEU A 160 11.62 18.83 -8.51
N GLU A 161 10.62 19.32 -9.27
CA GLU A 161 10.80 19.79 -10.66
C GLU A 161 11.48 18.73 -11.55
N ASP A 162 11.15 17.44 -11.29
CA ASP A 162 11.73 16.29 -11.99
C ASP A 162 10.94 15.99 -13.27
N ASN A 163 11.57 16.15 -14.42
CA ASN A 163 10.99 15.92 -15.73
C ASN A 163 11.17 14.48 -16.24
N SER A 164 11.64 13.56 -15.39
CA SER A 164 11.78 12.15 -15.75
C SER A 164 10.43 11.51 -16.06
N ASP A 165 10.43 10.51 -16.93
CA ASP A 165 9.23 9.75 -17.25
C ASP A 165 8.79 8.92 -16.06
N ILE A 166 7.66 9.30 -15.44
CA ILE A 166 7.09 8.61 -14.26
C ILE A 166 6.58 7.19 -14.58
N SER A 167 6.49 6.79 -15.85
CA SER A 167 6.17 5.42 -16.24
C SER A 167 7.38 4.47 -16.15
N ASP A 168 8.59 5.00 -16.07
CA ASP A 168 9.81 4.23 -15.93
C ASP A 168 9.95 3.66 -14.52
N GLN A 169 10.15 2.34 -14.45
CA GLN A 169 10.35 1.63 -13.19
C GLN A 169 11.60 2.09 -12.41
N SER A 170 12.64 2.56 -13.12
CA SER A 170 13.83 3.13 -12.49
C SER A 170 13.50 4.44 -11.74
N VAL A 171 12.61 5.25 -12.29
CA VAL A 171 12.12 6.48 -11.65
C VAL A 171 11.32 6.14 -10.40
N LYS A 172 10.44 5.15 -10.48
CA LYS A 172 9.67 4.68 -9.31
C LYS A 172 10.61 4.22 -8.20
N LYS A 173 11.58 3.37 -8.51
CA LYS A 173 12.56 2.89 -7.53
C LYS A 173 13.35 4.03 -6.90
N ARG A 174 13.80 4.99 -7.70
CA ARG A 174 14.50 6.18 -7.21
C ARG A 174 13.63 6.96 -6.21
N VAL A 175 12.34 7.18 -6.53
CA VAL A 175 11.41 7.87 -5.63
C VAL A 175 11.19 7.08 -4.34
N GLU A 176 11.05 5.76 -4.39
CA GLU A 176 10.99 4.91 -3.20
C GLU A 176 12.23 5.07 -2.32
N ASP A 177 13.43 5.07 -2.91
CA ASP A 177 14.70 5.23 -2.20
C ASP A 177 14.86 6.65 -1.60
N ASP A 178 14.37 7.68 -2.30
CA ASP A 178 14.38 9.06 -1.83
C ASP A 178 13.41 9.30 -0.65
N LEU A 179 12.25 8.68 -0.67
CA LEU A 179 11.21 8.84 0.35
C LEU A 179 11.51 8.06 1.63
N ARG A 180 12.13 6.89 1.53
CA ARG A 180 12.39 6.02 2.67
C ARG A 180 13.07 6.72 3.87
N PRO A 181 14.18 7.49 3.70
CA PRO A 181 14.85 8.14 4.81
C PRO A 181 14.08 9.32 5.42
N VAL A 182 13.09 9.87 4.69
CA VAL A 182 12.31 11.04 5.14
C VAL A 182 10.93 10.67 5.71
N MET A 183 10.57 9.40 5.68
CA MET A 183 9.32 8.93 6.30
C MET A 183 9.35 9.12 7.81
N PRO A 184 8.28 9.65 8.43
CA PRO A 184 8.18 9.76 9.89
C PRO A 184 8.29 8.38 10.54
N LYS A 185 9.07 8.26 11.61
CA LYS A 185 9.28 6.97 12.29
C LYS A 185 8.09 6.55 13.13
N ASP A 186 7.35 7.51 13.66
CA ASP A 186 6.19 7.32 14.53
C ASP A 186 4.88 7.15 13.73
N ARG A 187 4.81 7.74 12.54
CA ARG A 187 3.62 7.72 11.68
C ARG A 187 3.99 7.58 10.20
N PRO A 188 4.58 6.45 9.78
CA PRO A 188 5.07 6.28 8.42
C PRO A 188 3.95 6.04 7.38
N GLY A 189 2.76 5.56 7.82
CA GLY A 189 1.63 5.19 6.97
C GLY A 189 0.44 6.13 7.01
#